data_125832da1036e434aa78bea48e559c6e
#
_entry.id   125832da1036e434aa78bea48e559c6e
#
_cell.length_a   1.000
_cell.length_b   1.000
_cell.length_c   1.000
_cell.angle_alpha   90.00
_cell.angle_beta   90.00
_cell.angle_gamma   90.00
#
_symmetry.space_group_name_H-M   'P 1'
#
loop_
_entity.id
_entity.type
_entity.pdbx_description
1 polymer ?
#
loop_
_entity_poly.entity_id
_entity_poly.type
_entity_poly.pdbx_seq_one_letter_code
_entity_poly.pdbx_strand_id
1 'polypeptide(L)'
;MNKNSFSGGLRKRRTLKKDKKNLPLVSIITVVLNNKKFLEQSINSVLNQEYKNHEHIIIDGKSTDGTVEILRKNNSKIDYWISQKDRGIYDAMNKGIKLSRGSLIVMLNSDDVFYKHALKIATSYFNRYKNIDF
;
A
#
# COMPACT_ATOMS: atom_id res chain seq x y z
N MET A 1 -4.72 -18.57 12.19
CA MET A 1 -4.74 -18.17 10.76
C MET A 1 -5.94 -18.80 10.08
N ASN A 2 -6.76 -17.98 9.47
CA ASN A 2 -7.91 -18.49 8.72
C ASN A 2 -7.37 -19.28 7.51
N LYS A 3 -7.74 -20.56 7.36
CA LYS A 3 -7.25 -21.47 6.29
C LYS A 3 -7.48 -20.96 4.85
N ASN A 4 -8.15 -19.84 4.68
CA ASN A 4 -8.53 -19.23 3.39
C ASN A 4 -7.89 -17.86 3.11
N SER A 5 -6.84 -17.47 3.83
CA SER A 5 -6.13 -16.22 3.58
C SER A 5 -4.71 -16.47 3.09
N PHE A 6 -4.26 -15.69 2.12
CA PHE A 6 -2.88 -15.67 1.63
C PHE A 6 -2.27 -14.32 1.95
N SER A 7 -0.99 -14.28 2.27
CA SER A 7 -0.29 -13.02 2.50
C SER A 7 1.19 -13.12 2.16
N GLY A 8 1.80 -11.98 1.88
CA GLY A 8 3.20 -11.89 1.50
C GLY A 8 3.76 -10.49 1.67
N GLY A 9 4.87 -10.25 1.00
CA GLY A 9 5.56 -8.97 0.99
C GLY A 9 6.84 -8.94 1.81
N LEU A 10 7.55 -7.82 1.72
CA LEU A 10 8.87 -7.61 2.33
C LEU A 10 8.86 -7.66 3.85
N ARG A 11 7.75 -7.29 4.49
CA ARG A 11 7.62 -7.33 5.96
C ARG A 11 7.89 -8.70 6.57
N LYS A 12 7.71 -9.77 5.79
CA LYS A 12 7.98 -11.14 6.25
C LYS A 12 9.47 -11.49 6.28
N ARG A 13 10.32 -10.68 5.65
CA ARG A 13 11.74 -10.99 5.44
C ARG A 13 12.71 -9.91 5.90
N ARG A 14 12.24 -8.69 6.20
CA ARG A 14 13.08 -7.52 6.49
C ARG A 14 12.59 -6.76 7.71
N THR A 15 13.48 -5.92 8.26
CA THR A 15 13.14 -4.93 9.29
C THR A 15 12.02 -4.01 8.79
N LEU A 16 11.05 -3.76 9.66
CA LEU A 16 9.92 -2.89 9.35
C LEU A 16 10.40 -1.44 9.14
N LYS A 17 9.82 -0.80 8.15
CA LYS A 17 10.01 0.64 7.90
C LYS A 17 9.37 1.45 9.04
N LYS A 18 9.88 2.63 9.29
CA LYS A 18 9.44 3.52 10.39
C LYS A 18 9.61 4.98 10.02
N ASP A 19 8.92 5.83 10.77
CA ASP A 19 9.18 7.27 10.73
C ASP A 19 10.64 7.57 11.09
N LYS A 20 11.21 8.55 10.40
CA LYS A 20 12.52 9.11 10.68
C LYS A 20 12.39 10.63 10.83
N LYS A 21 13.33 11.27 11.54
CA LYS A 21 13.33 12.72 11.69
C LYS A 21 13.29 13.42 10.32
N ASN A 22 12.27 14.27 10.10
CA ASN A 22 12.01 14.99 8.83
C ASN A 22 11.75 14.10 7.62
N LEU A 23 11.65 12.78 7.81
CA LEU A 23 11.31 11.79 6.80
C LEU A 23 10.18 10.87 7.31
N PRO A 24 8.94 11.39 7.41
CA PRO A 24 7.83 10.56 7.87
C PRO A 24 7.63 9.36 6.94
N LEU A 25 7.27 8.23 7.52
CA LEU A 25 6.86 7.07 6.75
C LEU A 25 5.47 7.32 6.15
N VAL A 26 5.34 7.13 4.87
CA VAL A 26 4.05 7.17 4.16
C VAL A 26 3.55 5.76 3.96
N SER A 27 2.40 5.42 4.55
CA SER A 27 1.72 4.16 4.30
C SER A 27 0.73 4.34 3.15
N ILE A 28 1.00 3.70 2.02
CA ILE A 28 0.12 3.71 0.86
C ILE A 28 -0.73 2.45 0.91
N ILE A 29 -2.05 2.63 0.94
CA ILE A 29 -3.01 1.53 1.00
C ILE A 29 -3.69 1.42 -0.36
N THR A 30 -3.62 0.25 -0.95
CA THR A 30 -4.37 -0.12 -2.14
C THR A 30 -5.34 -1.24 -1.81
N VAL A 31 -6.63 -1.04 -2.10
CA VAL A 31 -7.64 -2.08 -2.03
C VAL A 31 -7.93 -2.60 -3.44
N VAL A 32 -8.07 -3.89 -3.60
CA VAL A 32 -8.28 -4.49 -4.92
C VAL A 32 -9.27 -5.65 -4.84
N LEU A 33 -10.12 -5.74 -5.87
CA LEU A 33 -10.97 -6.88 -6.12
C LEU A 33 -11.11 -7.06 -7.64
N ASN A 34 -10.57 -8.17 -8.16
CA ASN A 34 -10.64 -8.53 -9.58
C ASN A 34 -10.18 -7.40 -10.53
N ASN A 35 -8.95 -6.93 -10.35
CA ASN A 35 -8.36 -5.86 -11.17
C ASN A 35 -6.93 -6.18 -11.62
N LYS A 36 -6.72 -7.40 -12.14
CA LYS A 36 -5.40 -7.82 -12.63
C LYS A 36 -4.85 -6.92 -13.73
N LYS A 37 -5.73 -6.30 -14.52
CA LYS A 37 -5.34 -5.49 -15.69
C LYS A 37 -4.49 -4.28 -15.31
N PHE A 38 -4.79 -3.61 -14.21
CA PHE A 38 -4.17 -2.34 -13.83
C PHE A 38 -3.28 -2.41 -12.59
N LEU A 39 -3.41 -3.47 -11.77
CA LEU A 39 -2.72 -3.57 -10.48
C LEU A 39 -1.20 -3.45 -10.59
N GLU A 40 -0.59 -4.11 -11.56
CA GLU A 40 0.87 -4.07 -11.73
C GLU A 40 1.39 -2.67 -12.04
N GLN A 41 0.64 -1.90 -12.84
CA GLN A 41 0.95 -0.51 -13.13
C GLN A 41 0.87 0.36 -11.88
N SER A 42 -0.15 0.16 -11.05
CA SER A 42 -0.29 0.83 -9.75
C SER A 42 0.89 0.52 -8.82
N ILE A 43 1.26 -0.75 -8.68
CA ILE A 43 2.41 -1.19 -7.87
C ILE A 43 3.70 -0.51 -8.34
N ASN A 44 3.95 -0.49 -9.64
CA ASN A 44 5.15 0.13 -10.20
C ASN A 44 5.18 1.64 -9.96
N SER A 45 4.04 2.33 -9.99
CA SER A 45 3.95 3.76 -9.73
C SER A 45 4.34 4.11 -8.28
N VAL A 46 4.03 3.24 -7.34
CA VAL A 46 4.46 3.38 -5.93
C VAL A 46 5.96 3.11 -5.81
N LEU A 47 6.45 2.04 -6.41
CA LEU A 47 7.86 1.68 -6.37
C LEU A 47 8.76 2.78 -6.93
N ASN A 48 8.30 3.47 -7.98
CA ASN A 48 9.02 4.52 -8.69
C ASN A 48 8.91 5.91 -8.06
N GLN A 49 8.28 6.05 -6.89
CA GLN A 49 8.23 7.33 -6.19
C GLN A 49 9.63 7.81 -5.83
N GLU A 50 9.87 9.11 -6.00
CA GLU A 50 11.12 9.76 -5.64
C GLU A 50 11.35 9.75 -4.12
N TYR A 51 10.29 9.94 -3.36
CA TYR A 51 10.32 9.84 -1.90
C TYR A 51 10.35 8.36 -1.47
N LYS A 52 11.43 7.94 -0.81
CA LYS A 52 11.71 6.51 -0.56
C LYS A 52 11.23 5.98 0.79
N ASN A 53 10.93 6.85 1.77
CA ASN A 53 10.41 6.37 3.06
C ASN A 53 8.91 6.14 3.00
N HIS A 54 8.51 5.15 2.21
CA HIS A 54 7.12 4.71 2.07
C HIS A 54 7.01 3.19 2.18
N GLU A 55 5.83 2.74 2.51
CA GLU A 55 5.44 1.33 2.46
C GLU A 55 4.16 1.18 1.65
N HIS A 56 4.06 0.10 0.89
CA HIS A 56 2.87 -0.24 0.11
C HIS A 56 2.17 -1.43 0.76
N ILE A 57 0.92 -1.24 1.15
CA ILE A 57 0.05 -2.25 1.75
C ILE A 57 -1.11 -2.51 0.78
N ILE A 58 -1.28 -3.75 0.34
CA ILE A 58 -2.35 -4.13 -0.59
C ILE A 58 -3.30 -5.10 0.08
N ILE A 59 -4.57 -4.75 0.08
CA ILE A 59 -5.66 -5.57 0.61
C ILE A 59 -6.49 -6.08 -0.56
N ASP A 60 -6.41 -7.37 -0.81
CA ASP A 60 -7.17 -8.05 -1.85
C ASP A 60 -8.39 -8.74 -1.24
N GLY A 61 -9.56 -8.47 -1.81
CA GLY A 61 -10.86 -9.01 -1.38
C GLY A 61 -11.13 -10.45 -1.82
N LYS A 62 -10.08 -11.27 -1.98
CA LYS A 62 -10.14 -12.65 -2.49
C LYS A 62 -10.50 -12.70 -3.97
N SER A 63 -9.72 -12.00 -4.78
CA SER A 63 -9.86 -11.98 -6.24
C SER A 63 -9.70 -13.37 -6.88
N THR A 64 -10.39 -13.57 -7.98
CA THR A 64 -10.43 -14.83 -8.74
C THR A 64 -9.96 -14.69 -10.19
N ASP A 65 -9.56 -13.49 -10.62
CA ASP A 65 -9.21 -13.15 -12.00
C ASP A 65 -7.73 -13.23 -12.34
N GLY A 66 -6.86 -13.62 -11.40
CA GLY A 66 -5.40 -13.58 -11.54
C GLY A 66 -4.72 -12.45 -10.76
N THR A 67 -5.48 -11.62 -10.03
CA THR A 67 -4.93 -10.56 -9.18
C THR A 67 -3.94 -11.09 -8.14
N VAL A 68 -4.26 -12.20 -7.48
CA VAL A 68 -3.39 -12.80 -6.45
C VAL A 68 -2.05 -13.26 -7.02
N GLU A 69 -2.04 -13.77 -8.23
CA GLU A 69 -0.82 -14.16 -8.94
C GLU A 69 0.08 -12.95 -9.22
N ILE A 70 -0.51 -11.80 -9.54
CA ILE A 70 0.23 -10.52 -9.69
C ILE A 70 0.85 -10.10 -8.35
N LEU A 71 0.12 -10.23 -7.24
CA LEU A 71 0.67 -9.93 -5.91
C LEU A 71 1.86 -10.85 -5.59
N ARG A 72 1.74 -12.14 -5.86
CA ARG A 72 2.85 -13.10 -5.65
C ARG A 72 4.05 -12.79 -6.53
N LYS A 73 3.84 -12.49 -7.80
CA LYS A 73 4.89 -12.09 -8.75
C LYS A 73 5.65 -10.85 -8.28
N ASN A 74 4.93 -9.89 -7.69
CA ASN A 74 5.49 -8.63 -7.21
C ASN A 74 5.83 -8.63 -5.71
N ASN A 75 5.95 -9.80 -5.09
CA ASN A 75 6.16 -9.98 -3.66
C ASN A 75 7.38 -9.21 -3.10
N SER A 76 8.44 -9.04 -3.90
CA SER A 76 9.64 -8.29 -3.53
C SER A 76 9.51 -6.77 -3.71
N LYS A 77 8.42 -6.30 -4.31
CA LYS A 77 8.14 -4.87 -4.57
C LYS A 77 7.08 -4.29 -3.63
N ILE A 78 6.37 -5.14 -2.89
CA ILE A 78 5.26 -4.77 -2.01
C ILE A 78 5.70 -5.00 -0.57
N ASP A 79 5.46 -4.05 0.32
CA ASP A 79 5.83 -4.20 1.73
C ASP A 79 4.96 -5.25 2.43
N TYR A 80 3.66 -5.20 2.21
CA TYR A 80 2.75 -6.22 2.72
C TYR A 80 1.51 -6.33 1.86
N TRP A 81 1.05 -7.54 1.63
CA TRP A 81 -0.24 -7.80 1.01
C TRP A 81 -0.95 -8.98 1.68
N ILE A 82 -2.26 -8.93 1.66
CA ILE A 82 -3.13 -10.00 2.15
C ILE A 82 -4.32 -10.16 1.21
N SER A 83 -4.63 -11.41 0.88
CA SER A 83 -5.82 -11.79 0.13
C SER A 83 -6.75 -12.57 1.06
N GLN A 84 -7.89 -12.00 1.34
CA GLN A 84 -8.93 -12.62 2.15
C GLN A 84 -10.28 -11.99 1.83
N LYS A 85 -11.35 -12.75 2.04
CA LYS A 85 -12.71 -12.21 1.89
C LYS A 85 -12.91 -11.03 2.85
N ASP A 86 -13.50 -9.97 2.35
CA ASP A 86 -13.89 -8.78 3.12
C ASP A 86 -15.40 -8.51 2.99
N ARG A 87 -15.87 -7.51 3.70
CA ARG A 87 -17.26 -7.05 3.69
C ARG A 87 -17.44 -5.80 2.80
N GLY A 88 -16.59 -5.63 1.81
CA GLY A 88 -16.59 -4.51 0.89
C GLY A 88 -15.38 -3.59 1.05
N ILE A 89 -15.33 -2.55 0.20
CA ILE A 89 -14.19 -1.64 0.07
C ILE A 89 -13.79 -0.98 1.40
N TYR A 90 -14.75 -0.55 2.21
CA TYR A 90 -14.45 0.11 3.50
C TYR A 90 -13.85 -0.83 4.53
N ASP A 91 -14.28 -2.09 4.55
CA ASP A 91 -13.68 -3.12 5.40
C ASP A 91 -12.21 -3.37 4.99
N ALA A 92 -11.94 -3.46 3.70
CA ALA A 92 -10.59 -3.58 3.16
C ALA A 92 -9.72 -2.35 3.49
N MET A 93 -10.25 -1.13 3.34
CA MET A 93 -9.55 0.11 3.72
C MET A 93 -9.20 0.12 5.21
N ASN A 94 -10.14 -0.24 6.08
CA ASN A 94 -9.91 -0.31 7.53
C ASN A 94 -8.83 -1.34 7.90
N LYS A 95 -8.77 -2.47 7.21
CA LYS A 95 -7.68 -3.43 7.38
C LYS A 95 -6.33 -2.82 7.01
N GLY A 96 -6.26 -2.12 5.89
CA GLY A 96 -5.06 -1.41 5.46
C GLY A 96 -4.60 -0.38 6.48
N ILE A 97 -5.52 0.44 7.00
CA ILE A 97 -5.22 1.44 8.04
C ILE A 97 -4.65 0.78 9.30
N LYS A 98 -5.26 -0.31 9.78
CA LYS A 98 -4.76 -1.06 10.96
C LYS A 98 -3.36 -1.64 10.76
N LEU A 99 -3.00 -1.97 9.52
CA LEU A 99 -1.68 -2.51 9.17
C LEU A 99 -0.63 -1.42 8.92
N SER A 100 -1.06 -0.17 8.76
CA SER A 100 -0.19 0.97 8.49
C SER A 100 0.70 1.30 9.67
N ARG A 101 1.94 1.71 9.39
CA ARG A 101 2.96 2.08 10.37
C ARG A 101 3.41 3.53 10.24
N GLY A 102 3.05 4.19 9.13
CA GLY A 102 3.47 5.56 8.85
C GLY A 102 2.62 6.62 9.54
N SER A 103 3.21 7.79 9.74
CA SER A 103 2.50 8.99 10.20
C SER A 103 1.55 9.56 9.16
N LEU A 104 1.79 9.28 7.88
CA LEU A 104 0.91 9.62 6.77
C LEU A 104 0.30 8.36 6.18
N ILE A 105 -1.00 8.42 5.94
CA ILE A 105 -1.74 7.36 5.25
C ILE A 105 -2.33 7.94 3.96
N VAL A 106 -2.07 7.28 2.84
CA VAL A 106 -2.57 7.67 1.53
C VAL A 106 -3.29 6.49 0.89
N MET A 107 -4.47 6.73 0.34
CA MET A 107 -5.20 5.74 -0.44
C MET A 107 -4.84 5.87 -1.92
N LEU A 108 -4.56 4.74 -2.56
CA LEU A 108 -4.35 4.63 -4.00
C LEU A 108 -5.24 3.50 -4.52
N ASN A 109 -6.19 3.82 -5.39
CA ASN A 109 -7.03 2.80 -6.01
C ASN A 109 -6.19 1.88 -6.91
N SER A 110 -6.63 0.63 -7.07
CA SER A 110 -5.88 -0.39 -7.83
C SER A 110 -5.77 -0.13 -9.33
N ASP A 111 -6.55 0.80 -9.87
CA ASP A 111 -6.51 1.27 -11.26
C ASP A 111 -5.87 2.65 -11.44
N ASP A 112 -5.47 3.29 -10.34
CA ASP A 112 -4.80 4.58 -10.35
C ASP A 112 -3.27 4.43 -10.28
N VAL A 113 -2.58 5.50 -10.67
CA VAL A 113 -1.12 5.61 -10.59
C VAL A 113 -0.72 6.95 -9.98
N PHE A 114 0.37 6.95 -9.23
CA PHE A 114 0.98 8.17 -8.74
C PHE A 114 1.91 8.78 -9.78
N TYR A 115 1.93 10.09 -9.88
CA TYR A 115 3.05 10.81 -10.50
C TYR A 115 4.31 10.64 -9.65
N LYS A 116 5.47 10.67 -10.30
CA LYS A 116 6.80 10.41 -9.68
C LYS A 116 7.07 11.23 -8.41
N HIS A 117 6.56 12.45 -8.32
CA HIS A 117 6.80 13.39 -7.22
C HIS A 117 5.64 13.48 -6.21
N ALA A 118 4.60 12.66 -6.34
CA ALA A 118 3.40 12.78 -5.52
C ALA A 118 3.69 12.72 -4.02
N LEU A 119 4.44 11.73 -3.57
CA LEU A 119 4.77 11.57 -2.14
C LEU A 119 5.74 12.65 -1.65
N LYS A 120 6.65 13.11 -2.48
CA LYS A 120 7.57 14.21 -2.14
C LYS A 120 6.79 15.51 -1.87
N ILE A 121 5.79 15.80 -2.69
CA ILE A 121 4.92 16.95 -2.49
C ILE A 121 4.10 16.80 -1.20
N ALA A 122 3.42 15.66 -1.03
CA ALA A 122 2.60 15.40 0.16
C ALA A 122 3.41 15.51 1.45
N THR A 123 4.60 14.92 1.51
CA THR A 123 5.46 14.97 2.70
C THR A 123 6.03 16.37 2.96
N SER A 124 6.30 17.15 1.93
CA SER A 124 6.74 18.54 2.11
C SER A 124 5.67 19.40 2.77
N TYR A 125 4.41 19.24 2.37
CA TYR A 125 3.27 19.92 3.02
C TYR A 125 3.08 19.42 4.45
N PHE A 126 3.12 18.13 4.71
CA PHE A 126 3.02 17.56 6.04
C PHE A 126 4.10 18.10 6.98
N ASN A 127 5.34 18.19 6.55
CA ASN A 127 6.45 18.74 7.35
C ASN A 127 6.29 20.24 7.61
N ARG A 128 5.73 20.98 6.65
CA ARG A 128 5.53 22.43 6.74
C ARG A 128 4.34 22.80 7.65
N TYR A 129 3.28 22.04 7.61
CA TYR A 129 2.00 22.33 8.26
C TYR A 129 1.60 21.23 9.24
N LYS A 130 2.42 21.03 10.26
CA LYS A 130 2.26 19.93 11.24
C LYS A 130 0.93 19.90 12.01
N ASN A 131 0.15 20.97 11.94
CA ASN A 131 -1.14 21.11 12.65
C ASN A 131 -2.35 21.04 11.72
N ILE A 132 -2.17 20.60 10.48
CA ILE A 132 -3.25 20.48 9.50
C ILE A 132 -3.49 19.00 9.19
N ASP A 133 -4.72 18.57 9.36
CA ASP A 133 -5.19 17.27 8.84
C ASP A 133 -5.51 17.41 7.35
N PHE A 134 -5.09 16.42 6.60
CA PHE A 134 -5.35 16.37 5.15
C PHE A 134 -6.50 15.44 4.83
#